data_fea9b017f7ac82458a19ae8658051cdb
#
_entry.id   fea9b017f7ac82458a19ae8658051cdb
#
_cell.length_a   1.000
_cell.length_b   1.000
_cell.length_c   1.000
_cell.angle_alpha   90.00
_cell.angle_beta   90.00
_cell.angle_gamma   90.00
#
_symmetry.space_group_name_H-M   'P 1'
#
loop_
_entity.id
_entity.type
_entity.pdbx_description
1 polymer ?
#
loop_
_entity_poly.entity_id
_entity_poly.type
_entity_poly.pdbx_seq_one_letter_code
_entity_poly.pdbx_strand_id
1 'polypeptide(L)'
;PTDFELFMFAQVNSEHCRHKIFNATWTIDGKVQPQSLFAMIRNTHKVTPDHTISAYSDNAAVLDGSEGIRFLPVPDASSPAIPNVYIGRREAMPILAKVETHNHPTAISPYPGAATGSGGEIRDEGAVGRGSKPKAGLAGFMTSNLLLPGEARQPWEEDVGQPMHVSSA
;
A
#
# COMPACT_ATOMS: atom_id res chain seq x y z
N PRO A 1 20.12 22.43 22.99
CA PRO A 1 19.36 21.20 22.81
C PRO A 1 20.30 20.02 22.62
N THR A 2 19.92 18.90 23.16
CA THR A 2 20.59 17.62 22.95
C THR A 2 20.19 17.00 21.61
N ASP A 3 21.00 16.05 21.11
CA ASP A 3 20.64 15.32 19.89
C ASP A 3 19.28 14.59 20.02
N PHE A 4 18.97 14.15 21.23
CA PHE A 4 17.70 13.51 21.53
C PHE A 4 16.51 14.48 21.38
N GLU A 5 16.63 15.70 21.90
CA GLU A 5 15.60 16.75 21.76
C GLU A 5 15.42 17.16 20.30
N LEU A 6 16.51 17.28 19.54
CA LEU A 6 16.46 17.56 18.10
C LEU A 6 15.77 16.45 17.32
N PHE A 7 16.06 15.20 17.67
CA PHE A 7 15.42 14.04 17.05
C PHE A 7 13.92 14.00 17.35
N MET A 8 13.53 14.23 18.60
CA MET A 8 12.11 14.33 18.98
C MET A 8 11.40 15.47 18.23
N PHE A 9 12.03 16.63 18.13
CA PHE A 9 11.49 17.77 17.39
C PHE A 9 11.27 17.42 15.90
N ALA A 10 12.25 16.78 15.27
CA ALA A 10 12.14 16.34 13.88
C ALA A 10 10.97 15.35 13.69
N GLN A 11 10.82 14.38 14.57
CA GLN A 11 9.72 13.41 14.53
C GLN A 11 8.35 14.07 14.73
N VAL A 12 8.25 15.03 15.66
CA VAL A 12 7.00 15.78 15.88
C VAL A 12 6.61 16.62 14.68
N ASN A 13 7.57 17.10 13.89
CA ASN A 13 7.32 17.91 12.71
C ASN A 13 7.20 17.11 11.40
N SER A 14 7.43 15.81 11.43
CA SER A 14 7.30 14.96 10.24
C SER A 14 5.85 14.82 9.77
N GLU A 15 5.66 14.43 8.51
CA GLU A 15 4.36 14.06 7.94
C GLU A 15 3.97 12.60 8.24
N HIS A 16 4.87 11.81 8.81
CA HIS A 16 4.63 10.41 9.09
C HIS A 16 3.40 10.20 9.97
N CYS A 17 2.42 9.48 9.46
CA CYS A 17 1.12 9.19 10.07
C CYS A 17 0.26 10.43 10.41
N ARG A 18 0.61 11.62 9.93
CA ARG A 18 -0.10 12.87 10.27
C ARG A 18 -0.84 13.48 9.11
N HIS A 19 -0.31 13.35 7.91
CA HIS A 19 -0.93 13.83 6.68
C HIS A 19 -1.35 15.31 6.70
N LYS A 20 -0.55 16.17 7.33
CA LYS A 20 -0.86 17.59 7.47
C LYS A 20 -1.04 18.27 6.11
N ILE A 21 -0.14 17.99 5.16
CA ILE A 21 -0.18 18.54 3.82
C ILE A 21 -1.42 18.02 3.07
N PHE A 22 -1.68 16.73 3.10
CA PHE A 22 -2.83 16.13 2.41
C PHE A 22 -4.19 16.54 3.00
N ASN A 23 -4.23 16.92 4.28
CA ASN A 23 -5.44 17.43 4.94
C ASN A 23 -5.54 18.96 4.93
N ALA A 24 -4.51 19.67 4.44
CA ALA A 24 -4.51 21.12 4.44
C ALA A 24 -5.54 21.73 3.47
N THR A 25 -5.90 22.97 3.73
CA THR A 25 -6.63 23.79 2.76
C THR A 25 -5.67 24.25 1.66
N TRP A 26 -6.07 24.05 0.42
CA TRP A 26 -5.28 24.44 -0.75
C TRP A 26 -5.82 25.69 -1.41
N THR A 27 -4.91 26.57 -1.80
CA THR A 27 -5.21 27.74 -2.64
C THR A 27 -4.40 27.62 -3.92
N ILE A 28 -5.08 27.54 -5.05
CA ILE A 28 -4.46 27.44 -6.37
C ILE A 28 -4.87 28.69 -7.17
N ASP A 29 -3.90 29.44 -7.65
CA ASP A 29 -4.11 30.69 -8.40
C ASP A 29 -5.06 31.67 -7.69
N GLY A 30 -4.89 31.82 -6.38
CA GLY A 30 -5.69 32.68 -5.53
C GLY A 30 -7.09 32.16 -5.19
N LYS A 31 -7.45 30.96 -5.64
CA LYS A 31 -8.75 30.33 -5.36
C LYS A 31 -8.59 29.23 -4.32
N VAL A 32 -9.32 29.34 -3.22
CA VAL A 32 -9.41 28.28 -2.21
C VAL A 32 -10.12 27.07 -2.82
N GLN A 33 -9.51 25.91 -2.72
CA GLN A 33 -10.10 24.67 -3.19
C GLN A 33 -11.14 24.15 -2.20
N PRO A 34 -12.27 23.58 -2.67
CA PRO A 34 -13.35 23.13 -1.80
C PRO A 34 -13.00 21.86 -1.00
N GLN A 35 -11.96 21.15 -1.40
CA GLN A 35 -11.57 19.86 -0.81
C GLN A 35 -10.06 19.80 -0.59
N SER A 36 -9.66 19.13 0.48
CA SER A 36 -8.27 18.74 0.68
C SER A 36 -7.87 17.61 -0.29
N LEU A 37 -6.58 17.35 -0.45
CA LEU A 37 -6.11 16.23 -1.27
C LEU A 37 -6.67 14.89 -0.80
N PHE A 38 -6.74 14.65 0.50
CA PHE A 38 -7.37 13.45 1.04
C PHE A 38 -8.86 13.36 0.74
N ALA A 39 -9.57 14.47 0.80
CA ALA A 39 -10.98 14.48 0.44
C ALA A 39 -11.19 14.14 -1.04
N MET A 40 -10.31 14.61 -1.92
CA MET A 40 -10.33 14.26 -3.36
C MET A 40 -10.08 12.78 -3.58
N ILE A 41 -9.08 12.20 -2.90
CA ILE A 41 -8.79 10.75 -2.97
C ILE A 41 -9.98 9.93 -2.50
N ARG A 42 -10.55 10.26 -1.35
CA ARG A 42 -11.72 9.57 -0.79
C ARG A 42 -12.98 9.71 -1.65
N ASN A 43 -13.07 10.80 -2.40
CA ASN A 43 -14.20 11.03 -3.30
C ASN A 43 -14.30 9.95 -4.38
N THR A 44 -13.19 9.41 -4.84
CA THR A 44 -13.19 8.29 -5.80
C THR A 44 -14.00 7.11 -5.26
N HIS A 45 -13.71 6.69 -4.04
CA HIS A 45 -14.48 5.61 -3.40
C HIS A 45 -15.93 6.02 -3.13
N LYS A 46 -16.19 7.29 -2.75
CA LYS A 46 -17.54 7.77 -2.47
C LYS A 46 -18.45 7.71 -3.71
N VAL A 47 -17.93 8.01 -4.88
CA VAL A 47 -18.72 8.02 -6.13
C VAL A 47 -18.75 6.67 -6.83
N THR A 48 -17.79 5.79 -6.54
CA THR A 48 -17.70 4.44 -7.11
C THR A 48 -17.34 3.45 -6.00
N PRO A 49 -18.26 3.14 -5.08
CA PRO A 49 -18.01 2.23 -3.97
C PRO A 49 -18.08 0.75 -4.35
N ASP A 50 -18.54 0.44 -5.56
CA ASP A 50 -18.74 -0.92 -6.02
C ASP A 50 -17.47 -1.75 -5.90
N HIS A 51 -17.62 -3.01 -5.53
CA HIS A 51 -16.52 -3.95 -5.32
C HIS A 51 -15.56 -3.60 -4.16
N THR A 52 -15.92 -2.63 -3.33
CA THR A 52 -15.16 -2.32 -2.11
C THR A 52 -15.97 -2.70 -0.87
N ILE A 53 -15.51 -3.68 -0.14
CA ILE A 53 -16.14 -4.12 1.12
C ILE A 53 -15.80 -3.15 2.25
N SER A 54 -14.54 -2.73 2.32
CA SER A 54 -14.04 -1.81 3.34
C SER A 54 -12.89 -0.97 2.81
N ALA A 55 -12.93 0.35 3.07
CA ALA A 55 -11.85 1.27 2.77
C ALA A 55 -11.75 2.36 3.84
N TYR A 56 -10.54 2.85 4.10
CA TYR A 56 -10.23 3.95 5.02
C TYR A 56 -10.65 3.74 6.49
N SER A 57 -10.90 2.51 6.91
CA SER A 57 -11.35 2.17 8.26
C SER A 57 -10.39 1.26 9.02
N ASP A 58 -9.43 0.66 8.33
CA ASP A 58 -8.46 -0.28 8.91
C ASP A 58 -7.11 -0.16 8.19
N ASN A 59 -6.14 -0.98 8.57
CA ASN A 59 -4.77 -1.00 8.05
C ASN A 59 -4.68 -1.34 6.56
N ALA A 60 -5.66 -2.08 6.03
CA ALA A 60 -5.78 -2.39 4.61
C ALA A 60 -7.22 -2.22 4.13
N ALA A 61 -7.39 -2.01 2.83
CA ALA A 61 -8.70 -2.09 2.21
C ALA A 61 -9.09 -3.54 1.93
N VAL A 62 -10.39 -3.80 1.85
CA VAL A 62 -10.94 -5.10 1.49
C VAL A 62 -11.80 -4.94 0.25
N LEU A 63 -11.45 -5.66 -0.79
CA LEU A 63 -12.14 -5.67 -2.07
C LEU A 63 -12.90 -6.99 -2.26
N ASP A 64 -13.94 -6.95 -3.07
CA ASP A 64 -14.60 -8.16 -3.53
C ASP A 64 -13.60 -9.07 -4.26
N GLY A 65 -13.73 -10.36 -4.02
CA GLY A 65 -12.96 -11.38 -4.71
C GLY A 65 -13.90 -12.39 -5.38
N SER A 66 -13.32 -13.27 -6.17
CA SER A 66 -14.05 -14.39 -6.74
C SER A 66 -14.37 -15.44 -5.67
N GLU A 67 -15.34 -16.30 -5.97
CA GLU A 67 -15.51 -17.55 -5.22
C GLU A 67 -14.33 -18.49 -5.46
N GLY A 68 -13.90 -19.16 -4.42
CA GLY A 68 -12.83 -20.13 -4.49
C GLY A 68 -13.02 -21.25 -3.48
N ILE A 69 -12.16 -22.25 -3.56
CA ILE A 69 -12.14 -23.36 -2.60
C ILE A 69 -10.98 -23.12 -1.62
N ARG A 70 -11.33 -22.99 -0.36
CA ARG A 70 -10.34 -22.91 0.71
C ARG A 70 -10.26 -24.25 1.43
N PHE A 71 -9.03 -24.76 1.56
CA PHE A 71 -8.76 -25.97 2.31
C PHE A 71 -8.50 -25.61 3.76
N LEU A 72 -9.46 -25.96 4.63
CA LEU A 72 -9.48 -25.55 6.03
C LEU A 72 -9.74 -26.73 6.94
N PRO A 73 -9.13 -26.74 8.17
CA PRO A 73 -9.55 -27.64 9.20
C PRO A 73 -10.92 -27.26 9.73
N VAL A 74 -11.82 -28.19 9.80
CA VAL A 74 -13.13 -28.04 10.45
C VAL A 74 -13.23 -29.00 11.62
N PRO A 75 -13.85 -28.59 12.75
CA PRO A 75 -14.13 -29.51 13.84
C PRO A 75 -15.06 -30.62 13.34
N ASP A 76 -14.74 -31.85 13.68
CA ASP A 76 -15.68 -32.94 13.48
C ASP A 76 -16.78 -32.85 14.54
N ALA A 77 -17.97 -32.43 14.12
CA ALA A 77 -19.13 -32.28 15.01
C ALA A 77 -19.61 -33.60 15.60
N SER A 78 -19.23 -34.75 15.02
CA SER A 78 -19.62 -36.08 15.50
C SER A 78 -18.75 -36.59 16.63
N SER A 79 -17.56 -36.04 16.80
CA SER A 79 -16.64 -36.49 17.87
C SER A 79 -15.63 -35.41 18.27
N PRO A 80 -15.81 -34.75 19.43
CA PRO A 80 -14.87 -33.74 19.93
C PRO A 80 -13.45 -34.29 20.19
N ALA A 81 -13.30 -35.61 20.23
CA ALA A 81 -12.01 -36.25 20.44
C ALA A 81 -11.23 -36.54 19.16
N ILE A 82 -11.86 -36.34 17.98
CA ILE A 82 -11.20 -36.57 16.69
C ILE A 82 -10.50 -35.27 16.26
N PRO A 83 -9.26 -35.33 15.76
CA PRO A 83 -8.59 -34.16 15.17
C PRO A 83 -9.41 -33.52 14.07
N ASN A 84 -9.30 -32.20 13.93
CA ASN A 84 -9.94 -31.47 12.85
C ASN A 84 -9.67 -32.13 11.47
N VAL A 85 -10.72 -32.29 10.70
CA VAL A 85 -10.63 -32.83 9.34
C VAL A 85 -10.46 -31.66 8.38
N TYR A 86 -9.53 -31.77 7.44
CA TYR A 86 -9.36 -30.78 6.39
C TYR A 86 -10.34 -31.05 5.24
N ILE A 87 -11.11 -30.03 4.92
CA ILE A 87 -12.06 -30.09 3.78
C ILE A 87 -11.88 -28.91 2.84
N GLY A 88 -12.23 -29.09 1.59
CA GLY A 88 -12.36 -28.00 0.63
C GLY A 88 -13.74 -27.33 0.80
N ARG A 89 -13.76 -26.09 1.27
CA ARG A 89 -14.99 -25.30 1.38
C ARG A 89 -15.02 -24.20 0.34
N ARG A 90 -16.10 -24.14 -0.45
CA ARG A 90 -16.34 -23.04 -1.37
C ARG A 90 -16.84 -21.83 -0.59
N GLU A 91 -16.19 -20.70 -0.79
CA GLU A 91 -16.56 -19.44 -0.13
C GLU A 91 -16.11 -18.25 -0.96
N ALA A 92 -16.69 -17.08 -0.73
CA ALA A 92 -16.18 -15.83 -1.26
C ALA A 92 -14.77 -15.57 -0.70
N MET A 93 -13.86 -15.14 -1.56
CA MET A 93 -12.46 -14.89 -1.21
C MET A 93 -12.14 -13.40 -1.41
N PRO A 94 -12.48 -12.53 -0.44
CA PRO A 94 -12.12 -11.13 -0.51
C PRO A 94 -10.61 -10.94 -0.62
N ILE A 95 -10.21 -9.85 -1.29
CA ILE A 95 -8.82 -9.50 -1.52
C ILE A 95 -8.47 -8.31 -0.62
N LEU A 96 -7.43 -8.45 0.17
CA LEU A 96 -6.84 -7.34 0.90
C LEU A 96 -5.93 -6.54 -0.03
N ALA A 97 -5.97 -5.22 0.09
CA ALA A 97 -5.09 -4.32 -0.63
C ALA A 97 -4.42 -3.34 0.35
N LYS A 98 -3.11 -3.40 0.41
CA LYS A 98 -2.27 -2.48 1.17
C LYS A 98 -1.21 -1.90 0.26
N VAL A 99 -0.99 -0.61 0.37
CA VAL A 99 0.01 0.13 -0.42
C VAL A 99 0.88 0.95 0.53
N GLU A 100 2.19 0.87 0.33
CA GLU A 100 3.17 1.66 1.06
C GLU A 100 4.10 2.41 0.10
N THR A 101 4.48 3.63 0.47
CA THR A 101 5.53 4.37 -0.23
C THR A 101 6.88 4.08 0.42
N HIS A 102 7.76 3.40 -0.29
CA HIS A 102 9.08 3.04 0.23
C HIS A 102 10.22 3.34 -0.76
N ASN A 103 9.99 4.33 -1.62
CA ASN A 103 10.94 4.71 -2.67
C ASN A 103 12.22 5.35 -2.11
N HIS A 104 12.14 6.25 -1.13
CA HIS A 104 13.33 6.90 -0.54
C HIS A 104 14.23 5.90 0.18
N PRO A 105 13.76 5.08 1.13
CA PRO A 105 14.61 4.06 1.75
C PRO A 105 15.20 3.08 0.74
N THR A 106 14.43 2.71 -0.29
CA THR A 106 14.89 1.80 -1.34
C THR A 106 15.94 2.46 -2.24
N ALA A 107 15.85 3.75 -2.50
CA ALA A 107 16.86 4.48 -3.28
C ALA A 107 18.19 4.63 -2.51
N ILE A 108 18.12 4.81 -1.20
CA ILE A 108 19.32 4.96 -0.35
C ILE A 108 19.98 3.61 -0.09
N SER A 109 19.21 2.59 0.19
CA SER A 109 19.68 1.23 0.50
C SER A 109 18.72 0.20 -0.08
N PRO A 110 18.92 -0.21 -1.36
CA PRO A 110 17.90 -0.92 -2.14
C PRO A 110 17.34 -2.18 -1.48
N TYR A 111 18.19 -3.07 -0.99
CA TYR A 111 17.75 -4.33 -0.41
C TYR A 111 17.05 -4.17 0.95
N PRO A 112 17.66 -3.52 1.97
CA PRO A 112 16.99 -3.36 3.25
C PRO A 112 15.83 -2.36 3.17
N GLY A 113 15.90 -1.35 2.30
CA GLY A 113 14.80 -0.40 2.08
C GLY A 113 13.56 -1.09 1.52
N ALA A 114 13.71 -1.89 0.47
CA ALA A 114 12.62 -2.67 -0.11
C ALA A 114 12.08 -3.72 0.87
N ALA A 115 12.97 -4.41 1.59
CA ALA A 115 12.56 -5.41 2.58
C ALA A 115 11.74 -4.80 3.72
N THR A 116 12.09 -3.60 4.18
CA THR A 116 11.34 -2.88 5.22
C THR A 116 9.96 -2.47 4.73
N GLY A 117 9.84 -2.01 3.48
CA GLY A 117 8.54 -1.70 2.86
C GLY A 117 7.63 -2.91 2.77
N SER A 118 8.13 -4.00 2.23
CA SER A 118 7.40 -5.27 2.16
C SER A 118 7.01 -5.79 3.55
N GLY A 119 7.91 -5.68 4.54
CA GLY A 119 7.62 -6.06 5.92
C GLY A 119 6.46 -5.25 6.54
N GLY A 120 6.38 -3.95 6.22
CA GLY A 120 5.29 -3.08 6.64
C GLY A 120 3.94 -3.48 6.04
N GLU A 121 3.91 -3.78 4.75
CA GLU A 121 2.71 -4.27 4.07
C GLU A 121 2.20 -5.58 4.66
N ILE A 122 3.07 -6.56 4.87
CA ILE A 122 2.73 -7.84 5.48
C ILE A 122 2.18 -7.66 6.90
N ARG A 123 2.79 -6.78 7.68
CA ARG A 123 2.33 -6.48 9.04
C ARG A 123 0.92 -5.90 9.05
N ASP A 124 0.65 -4.96 8.16
CA ASP A 124 -0.65 -4.29 8.09
C ASP A 124 -1.75 -5.22 7.57
N GLU A 125 -1.46 -6.03 6.56
CA GLU A 125 -2.40 -7.06 6.10
C GLU A 125 -2.69 -8.08 7.21
N GLY A 126 -1.68 -8.49 7.97
CA GLY A 126 -1.83 -9.39 9.11
C GLY A 126 -2.66 -8.80 10.26
N ALA A 127 -2.69 -7.48 10.40
CA ALA A 127 -3.42 -6.78 11.45
C ALA A 127 -4.93 -6.66 11.18
N VAL A 128 -5.38 -6.80 9.93
CA VAL A 128 -6.79 -6.61 9.54
C VAL A 128 -7.73 -7.64 10.18
N GLY A 129 -7.23 -8.83 10.50
CA GLY A 129 -8.04 -9.81 11.21
C GLY A 129 -7.66 -11.26 10.95
N ARG A 130 -8.42 -12.16 11.57
CA ARG A 130 -8.18 -13.59 11.47
C ARG A 130 -8.44 -14.11 10.07
N GLY A 131 -7.48 -14.89 9.56
CA GLY A 131 -7.59 -15.52 8.25
C GLY A 131 -6.97 -14.71 7.11
N SER A 132 -6.53 -13.47 7.37
CA SER A 132 -5.73 -12.72 6.40
C SER A 132 -4.40 -13.41 6.14
N LYS A 133 -3.97 -13.42 4.90
CA LYS A 133 -2.71 -14.06 4.47
C LYS A 133 -2.12 -13.27 3.31
N PRO A 134 -0.93 -12.70 3.45
CA PRO A 134 -0.21 -12.15 2.32
C PRO A 134 -0.05 -13.20 1.21
N LYS A 135 -0.38 -12.85 -0.02
CA LYS A 135 -0.37 -13.77 -1.16
C LYS A 135 0.51 -13.30 -2.31
N ALA A 136 0.57 -12.00 -2.51
CA ALA A 136 1.34 -11.40 -3.57
C ALA A 136 1.87 -10.04 -3.12
N GLY A 137 3.06 -9.69 -3.56
CA GLY A 137 3.63 -8.36 -3.43
C GLY A 137 3.88 -7.77 -4.79
N LEU A 138 3.64 -6.48 -4.92
CA LEU A 138 3.97 -5.69 -6.10
C LEU A 138 4.97 -4.62 -5.71
N ALA A 139 5.97 -4.40 -6.52
CA ALA A 139 6.93 -3.31 -6.33
C ALA A 139 6.84 -2.36 -7.52
N GLY A 140 6.71 -1.07 -7.23
CA GLY A 140 6.70 -0.01 -8.23
C GLY A 140 7.84 0.97 -7.97
N PHE A 141 8.59 1.28 -8.99
CA PHE A 141 9.66 2.27 -8.93
C PHE A 141 9.33 3.43 -9.85
N MET A 142 9.43 4.64 -9.33
CA MET A 142 9.34 5.83 -10.16
C MET A 142 10.73 6.10 -10.74
N THR A 143 10.82 6.13 -12.07
CA THR A 143 12.05 6.44 -12.80
C THR A 143 11.79 7.56 -13.79
N SER A 144 12.84 8.21 -14.28
CA SER A 144 12.75 9.02 -15.50
C SER A 144 12.45 8.13 -16.72
N ASN A 145 12.26 8.72 -17.88
CA ASN A 145 12.09 7.97 -19.13
C ASN A 145 13.27 6.99 -19.31
N LEU A 146 12.96 5.72 -19.50
CA LEU A 146 13.99 4.66 -19.51
C LEU A 146 14.87 4.70 -20.75
N LEU A 147 14.41 5.30 -21.85
CA LEU A 147 15.14 5.41 -23.13
C LEU A 147 15.74 4.05 -23.55
N LEU A 148 14.90 3.03 -23.60
CA LEU A 148 15.33 1.66 -23.87
C LEU A 148 16.00 1.55 -25.24
N PRO A 149 17.15 0.85 -25.34
CA PRO A 149 17.85 0.65 -26.61
C PRO A 149 16.95 -0.05 -27.64
N GLY A 150 16.86 0.55 -28.84
CA GLY A 150 16.06 0.01 -29.93
C GLY A 150 14.59 0.44 -29.95
N GLU A 151 14.10 1.12 -28.91
CA GLU A 151 12.77 1.69 -28.88
C GLU A 151 12.75 3.11 -29.44
N ALA A 152 11.70 3.44 -30.19
CA ALA A 152 11.49 4.80 -30.67
C ALA A 152 11.05 5.71 -29.52
N ARG A 153 11.74 6.84 -29.37
CA ARG A 153 11.38 7.87 -28.41
C ARG A 153 9.98 8.38 -28.68
N GLN A 154 9.16 8.44 -27.63
CA GLN A 154 7.81 8.99 -27.74
C GLN A 154 7.85 10.54 -27.67
N PRO A 155 6.88 11.25 -28.30
CA PRO A 155 6.88 12.72 -28.34
C PRO A 155 6.84 13.42 -26.99
N TRP A 156 6.36 12.74 -25.94
CA TRP A 156 6.28 13.27 -24.56
C TRP A 156 7.51 12.96 -23.71
N GLU A 157 8.47 12.21 -24.24
CA GLU A 157 9.68 11.88 -23.50
C GLU A 157 10.70 13.02 -23.63
N GLU A 158 10.95 13.68 -22.52
CA GLU A 158 11.96 14.73 -22.45
C GLU A 158 13.36 14.13 -22.29
N ASP A 159 14.37 14.87 -22.76
CA ASP A 159 15.76 14.50 -22.57
C ASP A 159 16.25 15.03 -21.22
N VAL A 160 16.08 14.21 -20.19
CA VAL A 160 16.53 14.52 -18.83
C VAL A 160 17.88 13.88 -18.47
N GLY A 161 18.60 13.44 -19.47
CA GLY A 161 19.89 12.77 -19.30
C GLY A 161 19.76 11.27 -19.04
N GLN A 162 20.70 10.72 -18.28
CA GLN A 162 20.69 9.28 -17.98
C GLN A 162 19.48 8.89 -17.10
N PRO A 163 18.85 7.75 -17.38
CA PRO A 163 17.84 7.20 -16.49
C PRO A 163 18.40 7.04 -15.08
N MET A 164 17.58 7.35 -14.08
CA MET A 164 17.97 7.16 -12.71
C MET A 164 18.03 5.66 -12.38
N HIS A 165 19.21 5.17 -12.07
CA HIS A 165 19.40 3.79 -11.64
C HIS A 165 19.23 3.67 -10.13
N VAL A 166 18.30 2.83 -9.70
CA VAL A 166 18.12 2.48 -8.29
C VAL A 166 19.32 1.68 -7.74
N SER A 167 20.07 1.04 -8.62
CA SER A 167 21.17 0.13 -8.28
C SER A 167 22.52 0.79 -8.03
N SER A 168 22.64 2.09 -8.15
CA SER A 168 23.92 2.80 -8.01
C SER A 168 24.14 3.44 -6.64
N ALA A 169 23.31 3.08 -5.65
CA ALA A 169 23.46 3.56 -4.28
C ALA A 169 24.15 2.53 -3.40
#